data_02c66a70f354f9de7027675630f91d11
#
_entry.id   02c66a70f354f9de7027675630f91d11
#
_cell.length_a   1.000
_cell.length_b   1.000
_cell.length_c   1.000
_cell.angle_alpha   90.00
_cell.angle_beta   90.00
_cell.angle_gamma   90.00
#
_symmetry.space_group_name_H-M   'P 1'
#
loop_
_entity.id
_entity.type
_entity.pdbx_description
1 polymer ?
#
loop_
_entity_poly.entity_id
_entity_poly.type
_entity_poly.pdbx_seq_one_letter_code
_entity_poly.pdbx_strand_id
1 'polypeptide(L)'
;MIKNSTSIAILMATYNGEQFIREQLDSLFAQTYTDWTLFVRDDGSTDNTISIIESYQKEHHNIVIIDNEGKNLGPFMNFMELLQKVDSPLYMFIDQDDVWLPHKIETEVAAFHSLNCDETTPGLVFTNLQLVDENLNILSASFWKSIHFSPYIFNSFTEQAFIGYITGCTMLFNKKAKEISLPVAQYAPMHDWWVAICIYKANGKVGFVETPQMLYRKHSNNVTGNFVSSQKGKSLCVRFKEMSTQYQLMKNCGAVSSFFNYICLKNKIKNARKKI
;
A
#
# COMPACT_ATOMS: atom_id res chain seq x y z
N MET A 1 21.91 17.62 -19.48
CA MET A 1 20.73 16.75 -19.57
C MET A 1 19.74 17.24 -18.53
N ILE A 2 18.60 17.80 -18.96
CA ILE A 2 17.50 18.18 -18.06
C ILE A 2 16.97 16.84 -17.55
N LYS A 3 17.21 16.51 -16.27
CA LYS A 3 16.46 15.44 -15.62
C LYS A 3 14.99 15.86 -15.69
N ASN A 4 14.17 15.16 -16.47
CA ASN A 4 12.74 15.22 -16.32
C ASN A 4 12.44 14.65 -14.93
N SER A 5 12.50 15.48 -13.90
CA SER A 5 12.07 15.10 -12.57
C SER A 5 10.55 14.93 -12.64
N THR A 6 10.07 13.78 -12.23
CA THR A 6 8.63 13.50 -12.21
C THR A 6 8.17 13.70 -10.78
N SER A 7 7.48 14.81 -10.52
CA SER A 7 6.96 15.12 -9.18
C SER A 7 6.04 14.01 -8.66
N ILE A 8 6.22 13.64 -7.40
CA ILE A 8 5.50 12.56 -6.74
C ILE A 8 4.59 13.12 -5.65
N ALA A 9 3.33 12.77 -5.66
CA ALA A 9 2.45 12.97 -4.52
C ALA A 9 2.58 11.79 -3.55
N ILE A 10 3.08 12.05 -2.34
CA ILE A 10 3.12 11.09 -1.24
C ILE A 10 1.89 11.34 -0.37
N LEU A 11 1.06 10.33 -0.19
CA LEU A 11 -0.24 10.43 0.48
C LEU A 11 -0.15 9.76 1.85
N MET A 12 -0.32 10.53 2.92
CA MET A 12 -0.27 10.07 4.31
C MET A 12 -1.63 10.23 4.99
N ALA A 13 -2.24 9.13 5.39
CA ALA A 13 -3.42 9.12 6.25
C ALA A 13 -2.97 8.93 7.70
N THR A 14 -3.35 9.84 8.61
CA THR A 14 -2.95 9.78 10.01
C THR A 14 -4.13 9.66 10.95
N TYR A 15 -3.90 8.95 12.08
CA TYR A 15 -4.81 8.90 13.22
C TYR A 15 -4.05 8.41 14.46
N ASN A 16 -3.92 9.25 15.50
CA ASN A 16 -3.27 8.95 16.78
C ASN A 16 -1.89 8.27 16.59
N GLY A 17 -1.01 8.90 15.81
CA GLY A 17 0.30 8.39 15.42
C GLY A 17 1.50 9.05 16.12
N GLU A 18 1.29 9.83 17.19
CA GLU A 18 2.35 10.65 17.84
C GLU A 18 3.59 9.84 18.20
N GLN A 19 3.43 8.54 18.48
CA GLN A 19 4.51 7.67 18.94
C GLN A 19 5.59 7.46 17.88
N PHE A 20 5.21 7.34 16.58
CA PHE A 20 6.12 6.92 15.53
C PHE A 20 6.28 7.93 14.38
N ILE A 21 5.36 8.90 14.26
CA ILE A 21 5.29 9.77 13.09
C ILE A 21 6.54 10.60 12.86
N ARG A 22 7.29 10.95 13.92
CA ARG A 22 8.58 11.67 13.78
C ARG A 22 9.59 10.86 13.01
N GLU A 23 9.78 9.59 13.41
CA GLU A 23 10.74 8.70 12.73
C GLU A 23 10.36 8.47 11.27
N GLN A 24 9.05 8.35 10.97
CA GLN A 24 8.59 8.24 9.60
C GLN A 24 8.86 9.52 8.80
N LEU A 25 8.57 10.70 9.33
CA LEU A 25 8.84 11.97 8.66
C LEU A 25 10.35 12.16 8.46
N ASP A 26 11.18 11.91 9.49
CA ASP A 26 12.64 12.00 9.38
C ASP A 26 13.17 11.09 8.25
N SER A 27 12.65 9.88 8.15
CA SER A 27 13.03 8.93 7.10
C SER A 27 12.60 9.37 5.69
N LEU A 28 11.48 10.07 5.59
CA LEU A 28 11.01 10.66 4.34
C LEU A 28 11.89 11.84 3.92
N PHE A 29 12.26 12.73 4.85
CA PHE A 29 13.14 13.87 4.55
C PHE A 29 14.60 13.43 4.29
N ALA A 30 14.99 12.23 4.72
CA ALA A 30 16.30 11.65 4.41
C ALA A 30 16.36 10.96 3.02
N GLN A 31 15.31 11.01 2.22
CA GLN A 31 15.30 10.38 0.88
C GLN A 31 16.25 11.09 -0.09
N THR A 32 16.97 10.30 -0.89
CA THR A 32 17.88 10.83 -1.95
C THR A 32 17.15 11.48 -3.12
N TYR A 33 15.91 11.04 -3.38
CA TYR A 33 15.03 11.67 -4.36
C TYR A 33 14.18 12.73 -3.68
N THR A 34 14.23 13.98 -4.13
CA THR A 34 13.66 15.15 -3.43
C THR A 34 12.47 15.81 -4.13
N ASP A 35 12.13 15.40 -5.37
CA ASP A 35 11.01 16.01 -6.12
C ASP A 35 9.68 15.33 -5.77
N TRP A 36 9.21 15.60 -4.56
CA TRP A 36 7.95 15.09 -4.03
C TRP A 36 7.25 16.12 -3.13
N THR A 37 5.96 15.95 -2.97
CA THR A 37 5.12 16.69 -2.03
C THR A 37 4.36 15.70 -1.16
N LEU A 38 4.43 15.88 0.16
CA LEU A 38 3.67 15.12 1.14
C LEU A 38 2.29 15.76 1.34
N PHE A 39 1.24 15.01 1.08
CA PHE A 39 -0.14 15.38 1.37
C PHE A 39 -0.64 14.57 2.55
N VAL A 40 -1.01 15.25 3.62
CA VAL A 40 -1.46 14.62 4.86
C VAL A 40 -2.94 14.91 5.07
N ARG A 41 -3.73 13.89 5.38
CA ARG A 41 -5.08 14.06 5.92
C ARG A 41 -5.18 13.31 7.23
N ASP A 42 -5.40 14.08 8.30
CA ASP A 42 -5.61 13.53 9.62
C ASP A 42 -7.08 13.16 9.82
N ASP A 43 -7.33 12.01 10.41
CA ASP A 43 -8.68 11.46 10.59
C ASP A 43 -9.30 11.82 11.96
N GLY A 44 -8.86 12.94 12.55
CA GLY A 44 -9.34 13.45 13.83
C GLY A 44 -8.51 12.91 15.02
N SER A 45 -7.19 12.97 14.94
CA SER A 45 -6.29 12.64 16.05
C SER A 45 -6.58 13.47 17.30
N THR A 46 -6.46 12.83 18.46
CA THR A 46 -6.65 13.46 19.78
C THR A 46 -5.34 13.57 20.56
N ASP A 47 -4.26 13.03 20.01
CA ASP A 47 -2.89 13.12 20.51
C ASP A 47 -2.10 14.25 19.83
N ASN A 48 -0.76 14.26 19.93
CA ASN A 48 0.08 15.28 19.34
C ASN A 48 0.39 15.10 17.84
N THR A 49 -0.27 14.16 17.14
CA THR A 49 0.01 13.86 15.74
C THR A 49 0.02 15.11 14.86
N ILE A 50 -1.05 15.90 14.90
CA ILE A 50 -1.18 17.11 14.07
C ILE A 50 -0.13 18.16 14.43
N SER A 51 0.09 18.44 15.72
CA SER A 51 1.08 19.43 16.14
C SER A 51 2.50 19.04 15.71
N ILE A 52 2.81 17.74 15.65
CA ILE A 52 4.08 17.25 15.12
C ILE A 52 4.17 17.54 13.62
N ILE A 53 3.15 17.19 12.83
CA ILE A 53 3.14 17.43 11.37
C ILE A 53 3.26 18.93 11.06
N GLU A 54 2.54 19.79 11.80
CA GLU A 54 2.59 21.24 11.65
C GLU A 54 3.99 21.80 11.98
N SER A 55 4.73 21.18 12.90
CA SER A 55 6.10 21.57 13.18
C SER A 55 7.02 21.31 11.99
N TYR A 56 6.90 20.15 11.33
CA TYR A 56 7.63 19.86 10.09
C TYR A 56 7.20 20.77 8.93
N GLN A 57 5.92 21.08 8.81
CA GLN A 57 5.40 21.97 7.74
C GLN A 57 6.01 23.38 7.84
N LYS A 58 6.31 23.88 9.04
CA LYS A 58 6.98 25.17 9.22
C LYS A 58 8.40 25.19 8.70
N GLU A 59 9.08 24.04 8.73
CA GLU A 59 10.47 23.88 8.30
C GLU A 59 10.57 23.44 6.83
N HIS A 60 9.52 22.78 6.30
CA HIS A 60 9.50 22.16 4.98
C HIS A 60 8.28 22.57 4.16
N HIS A 61 8.52 23.28 3.05
CA HIS A 61 7.43 23.82 2.21
C HIS A 61 6.69 22.78 1.35
N ASN A 62 7.19 21.56 1.31
CA ASN A 62 6.61 20.44 0.54
C ASN A 62 5.67 19.54 1.37
N ILE A 63 5.09 20.05 2.46
CA ILE A 63 4.02 19.41 3.22
C ILE A 63 2.72 20.21 3.03
N VAL A 64 1.65 19.50 2.63
CA VAL A 64 0.31 20.07 2.48
C VAL A 64 -0.65 19.28 3.36
N ILE A 65 -1.25 19.95 4.34
CA ILE A 65 -2.29 19.35 5.20
C ILE A 65 -3.64 19.59 4.52
N ILE A 66 -4.36 18.51 4.24
CA ILE A 66 -5.71 18.52 3.65
C ILE A 66 -6.73 18.55 4.79
N ASP A 67 -7.63 19.50 4.74
CA ASP A 67 -8.72 19.62 5.72
C ASP A 67 -9.60 18.36 5.73
N ASN A 68 -9.86 17.83 6.91
CA ASN A 68 -10.72 16.67 7.11
C ASN A 68 -12.21 17.01 7.20
N GLU A 69 -12.56 18.30 7.21
CA GLU A 69 -13.95 18.79 7.30
C GLU A 69 -14.70 18.23 8.54
N GLY A 70 -13.98 17.93 9.62
CA GLY A 70 -14.52 17.31 10.81
C GLY A 70 -15.00 15.86 10.65
N LYS A 71 -14.55 15.16 9.59
CA LYS A 71 -14.97 13.78 9.28
C LYS A 71 -13.86 12.78 9.60
N ASN A 72 -14.23 11.76 10.38
CA ASN A 72 -13.43 10.55 10.53
C ASN A 72 -13.92 9.51 9.51
N LEU A 73 -13.05 9.11 8.58
CA LEU A 73 -13.39 8.22 7.47
C LEU A 73 -12.87 6.79 7.66
N GLY A 74 -11.99 6.60 8.63
CA GLY A 74 -11.19 5.38 8.79
C GLY A 74 -10.07 5.27 7.74
N PRO A 75 -9.08 4.40 7.96
CA PRO A 75 -7.84 4.38 7.19
C PRO A 75 -8.07 4.19 5.68
N PHE A 76 -8.96 3.28 5.30
CA PHE A 76 -9.25 3.02 3.89
C PHE A 76 -9.75 4.27 3.15
N MET A 77 -10.85 4.86 3.63
CA MET A 77 -11.44 6.01 2.96
C MET A 77 -10.62 7.28 3.12
N ASN A 78 -9.80 7.38 4.16
CA ASN A 78 -8.87 8.47 4.34
C ASN A 78 -7.81 8.50 3.23
N PHE A 79 -7.19 7.36 2.89
CA PHE A 79 -6.30 7.25 1.73
C PHE A 79 -7.01 7.49 0.40
N MET A 80 -8.23 6.99 0.22
CA MET A 80 -8.97 7.18 -1.04
C MET A 80 -9.42 8.64 -1.24
N GLU A 81 -9.74 9.35 -0.17
CA GLU A 81 -10.03 10.79 -0.20
C GLU A 81 -8.81 11.61 -0.60
N LEU A 82 -7.63 11.30 -0.03
CA LEU A 82 -6.36 11.90 -0.47
C LEU A 82 -6.11 11.64 -1.96
N LEU A 83 -6.24 10.37 -2.37
CA LEU A 83 -6.04 10.00 -3.78
C LEU A 83 -7.01 10.75 -4.71
N GLN A 84 -8.25 10.97 -4.29
CA GLN A 84 -9.24 11.71 -5.08
C GLN A 84 -8.89 13.20 -5.19
N LYS A 85 -8.50 13.85 -4.07
CA LYS A 85 -8.25 15.30 -4.00
C LYS A 85 -6.93 15.75 -4.64
N VAL A 86 -5.91 14.90 -4.65
CA VAL A 86 -4.56 15.25 -5.09
C VAL A 86 -4.34 14.88 -6.55
N ASP A 87 -3.82 15.82 -7.36
CA ASP A 87 -3.42 15.56 -8.76
C ASP A 87 -1.89 15.59 -8.91
N SER A 88 -1.32 14.51 -9.47
CA SER A 88 0.11 14.34 -9.69
C SER A 88 0.39 13.31 -10.78
N PRO A 89 1.54 13.33 -11.44
CA PRO A 89 1.93 12.27 -12.38
C PRO A 89 2.13 10.91 -11.69
N LEU A 90 2.73 10.90 -10.50
CA LEU A 90 3.01 9.70 -9.71
C LEU A 90 2.50 9.83 -8.28
N TYR A 91 2.19 8.70 -7.68
CA TYR A 91 1.64 8.60 -6.31
C TYR A 91 2.33 7.51 -5.52
N MET A 92 2.54 7.75 -4.23
CA MET A 92 2.94 6.77 -3.23
C MET A 92 2.02 6.88 -2.02
N PHE A 93 1.73 5.76 -1.37
CA PHE A 93 1.13 5.76 -0.04
C PHE A 93 2.23 5.63 1.02
N ILE A 94 2.04 6.27 2.15
CA ILE A 94 2.95 6.21 3.30
C ILE A 94 2.13 6.05 4.58
N ASP A 95 2.46 5.05 5.37
CA ASP A 95 1.88 4.85 6.70
C ASP A 95 2.62 5.75 7.72
N GLN A 96 1.99 6.08 8.85
CA GLN A 96 2.52 7.03 9.83
C GLN A 96 3.56 6.44 10.81
N ASP A 97 3.80 5.12 10.72
CA ASP A 97 4.46 4.32 11.76
C ASP A 97 5.63 3.47 11.29
N ASP A 98 6.02 3.60 10.01
CA ASP A 98 7.11 2.88 9.37
C ASP A 98 8.42 3.70 9.33
N VAL A 99 9.45 3.15 8.69
CA VAL A 99 10.70 3.86 8.37
C VAL A 99 11.14 3.52 6.95
N TRP A 100 11.28 4.52 6.09
CA TRP A 100 11.75 4.34 4.72
C TRP A 100 13.28 4.32 4.64
N LEU A 101 13.86 3.41 3.85
CA LEU A 101 15.30 3.41 3.59
C LEU A 101 15.67 4.56 2.63
N PRO A 102 16.89 5.15 2.73
CA PRO A 102 17.23 6.41 2.06
C PRO A 102 17.05 6.43 0.53
N HIS A 103 17.14 5.29 -0.15
CA HIS A 103 17.03 5.18 -1.61
C HIS A 103 15.68 4.62 -2.09
N LYS A 104 14.67 4.53 -1.22
CA LYS A 104 13.37 3.93 -1.58
C LYS A 104 12.74 4.61 -2.78
N ILE A 105 12.53 5.92 -2.72
CA ILE A 105 11.86 6.65 -3.80
C ILE A 105 12.66 6.56 -5.11
N GLU A 106 13.97 6.79 -5.07
CA GLU A 106 14.85 6.71 -6.23
C GLU A 106 14.79 5.32 -6.90
N THR A 107 14.82 4.26 -6.08
CA THR A 107 14.76 2.87 -6.55
C THR A 107 13.42 2.56 -7.23
N GLU A 108 12.30 2.99 -6.63
CA GLU A 108 10.97 2.76 -7.19
C GLU A 108 10.73 3.58 -8.47
N VAL A 109 11.21 4.82 -8.51
CA VAL A 109 11.15 5.67 -9.72
C VAL A 109 11.95 5.04 -10.86
N ALA A 110 13.17 4.56 -10.61
CA ALA A 110 13.99 3.87 -11.62
C ALA A 110 13.30 2.61 -12.14
N ALA A 111 12.73 1.80 -11.24
CA ALA A 111 11.97 0.62 -11.61
C ALA A 111 10.70 0.97 -12.41
N PHE A 112 10.00 2.05 -12.03
CA PHE A 112 8.80 2.52 -12.73
C PHE A 112 9.11 2.99 -14.16
N HIS A 113 10.18 3.74 -14.34
CA HIS A 113 10.61 4.16 -15.69
C HIS A 113 10.92 2.97 -16.60
N SER A 114 11.44 1.87 -16.04
CA SER A 114 11.72 0.65 -16.80
C SER A 114 10.47 -0.05 -17.34
N LEU A 115 9.27 0.25 -16.78
CA LEU A 115 8.00 -0.26 -17.30
C LEU A 115 7.62 0.35 -18.66
N ASN A 116 8.18 1.50 -19.00
CA ASN A 116 7.85 2.24 -20.23
C ASN A 116 6.33 2.42 -20.39
N CYS A 117 5.67 2.92 -19.33
CA CYS A 117 4.26 3.29 -19.39
C CYS A 117 4.11 4.60 -20.18
N ASP A 118 3.13 4.64 -21.05
CA ASP A 118 2.60 5.88 -21.62
C ASP A 118 1.49 6.46 -20.72
N GLU A 119 0.94 7.62 -21.11
CA GLU A 119 -0.12 8.30 -20.35
C GLU A 119 -1.43 7.50 -20.26
N THR A 120 -1.64 6.53 -21.15
CA THR A 120 -2.84 5.69 -21.22
C THR A 120 -2.71 4.36 -20.48
N THR A 121 -1.49 3.96 -20.16
CA THR A 121 -1.17 2.67 -19.55
C THR A 121 -1.08 2.80 -18.02
N PRO A 122 -1.97 2.17 -17.23
CA PRO A 122 -1.82 2.14 -15.79
C PRO A 122 -0.55 1.37 -15.41
N GLY A 123 0.26 1.97 -14.53
CA GLY A 123 1.54 1.42 -14.09
C GLY A 123 1.66 1.37 -12.58
N LEU A 124 2.30 0.31 -12.08
CA LEU A 124 2.59 0.08 -10.68
C LEU A 124 3.96 -0.55 -10.50
N VAL A 125 4.74 -0.03 -9.56
CA VAL A 125 5.89 -0.74 -8.97
C VAL A 125 5.63 -0.92 -7.49
N PHE A 126 6.05 -2.06 -6.95
CA PHE A 126 6.02 -2.31 -5.52
C PHE A 126 7.30 -2.99 -5.04
N THR A 127 7.62 -2.84 -3.76
CA THR A 127 8.87 -3.36 -3.22
C THR A 127 8.61 -4.41 -2.13
N ASN A 128 9.66 -5.19 -1.84
CA ASN A 128 9.71 -5.95 -0.60
C ASN A 128 9.98 -5.00 0.58
N LEU A 129 9.75 -5.49 1.80
CA LEU A 129 10.01 -4.77 3.04
C LEU A 129 10.60 -5.70 4.11
N GLN A 130 11.20 -5.13 5.14
CA GLN A 130 11.59 -5.84 6.36
C GLN A 130 10.52 -5.66 7.43
N LEU A 131 10.23 -6.72 8.17
CA LEU A 131 9.39 -6.62 9.37
C LEU A 131 10.28 -6.32 10.58
N VAL A 132 9.89 -5.31 11.35
CA VAL A 132 10.58 -4.93 12.58
C VAL A 132 9.60 -4.82 13.75
N ASP A 133 10.09 -4.88 14.98
CA ASP A 133 9.31 -4.57 16.18
C ASP A 133 9.22 -3.03 16.42
N GLU A 134 8.62 -2.63 17.52
CA GLU A 134 8.48 -1.22 17.91
C GLU A 134 9.82 -0.49 18.06
N ASN A 135 10.90 -1.21 18.37
CA ASN A 135 12.26 -0.69 18.56
C ASN A 135 13.15 -0.86 17.33
N LEU A 136 12.57 -1.18 16.16
CA LEU A 136 13.26 -1.43 14.89
C LEU A 136 14.17 -2.68 14.89
N ASN A 137 14.02 -3.61 15.83
CA ASN A 137 14.71 -4.90 15.76
C ASN A 137 14.09 -5.76 14.66
N ILE A 138 14.92 -6.39 13.81
CA ILE A 138 14.46 -7.16 12.65
C ILE A 138 13.76 -8.45 13.12
N LEU A 139 12.47 -8.57 12.80
CA LEU A 139 11.67 -9.77 12.96
C LEU A 139 11.74 -10.68 11.72
N SER A 140 11.81 -10.07 10.53
CA SER A 140 12.03 -10.77 9.26
C SER A 140 12.74 -9.87 8.26
N ALA A 141 13.81 -10.36 7.67
CA ALA A 141 14.56 -9.63 6.64
C ALA A 141 13.81 -9.53 5.29
N SER A 142 12.75 -10.30 5.11
CA SER A 142 11.91 -10.26 3.90
C SER A 142 10.47 -10.63 4.23
N PHE A 143 9.57 -9.68 4.05
CA PHE A 143 8.13 -9.92 4.21
C PHE A 143 7.64 -10.99 3.24
N TRP A 144 8.02 -10.91 1.96
CA TRP A 144 7.58 -11.89 0.96
C TRP A 144 7.94 -13.33 1.32
N LYS A 145 9.16 -13.55 1.85
CA LYS A 145 9.56 -14.88 2.34
C LYS A 145 8.71 -15.30 3.55
N SER A 146 8.44 -14.39 4.48
CA SER A 146 7.69 -14.69 5.70
C SER A 146 6.24 -15.12 5.45
N ILE A 147 5.66 -14.68 4.33
CA ILE A 147 4.28 -14.98 3.93
C ILE A 147 4.18 -15.96 2.75
N HIS A 148 5.30 -16.55 2.32
CA HIS A 148 5.35 -17.43 1.15
C HIS A 148 4.73 -16.78 -0.09
N PHE A 149 5.18 -15.57 -0.41
CA PHE A 149 4.79 -14.80 -1.58
C PHE A 149 5.97 -14.63 -2.53
N SER A 150 5.70 -14.78 -3.84
CA SER A 150 6.64 -14.46 -4.90
C SER A 150 5.91 -13.76 -6.03
N PRO A 151 6.31 -12.53 -6.41
CA PRO A 151 5.69 -11.81 -7.51
C PRO A 151 5.91 -12.48 -8.87
N TYR A 152 6.91 -13.35 -9.00
CA TYR A 152 7.10 -14.18 -10.19
C TYR A 152 6.02 -15.25 -10.39
N ILE A 153 5.41 -15.71 -9.29
CA ILE A 153 4.41 -16.78 -9.30
C ILE A 153 3.00 -16.19 -9.25
N PHE A 154 2.81 -15.14 -8.45
CA PHE A 154 1.50 -14.53 -8.21
C PHE A 154 1.42 -13.17 -8.91
N ASN A 155 1.24 -13.19 -10.23
CA ASN A 155 1.30 -12.01 -11.10
C ASN A 155 0.08 -11.84 -12.02
N SER A 156 -1.02 -12.55 -11.75
CA SER A 156 -2.26 -12.41 -12.51
C SER A 156 -3.34 -11.65 -11.73
N PHE A 157 -4.31 -11.09 -12.46
CA PHE A 157 -5.48 -10.43 -11.88
C PHE A 157 -6.20 -11.31 -10.85
N THR A 158 -6.47 -12.57 -11.17
CA THR A 158 -7.19 -13.48 -10.28
C THR A 158 -6.41 -13.80 -9.00
N GLU A 159 -5.10 -13.92 -9.11
CA GLU A 159 -4.21 -14.16 -7.96
C GLU A 159 -4.11 -12.92 -7.08
N GLN A 160 -3.96 -11.73 -7.65
CA GLN A 160 -3.92 -10.49 -6.88
C GLN A 160 -5.26 -10.19 -6.20
N ALA A 161 -6.38 -10.41 -6.87
CA ALA A 161 -7.70 -10.28 -6.26
C ALA A 161 -7.92 -11.27 -5.10
N PHE A 162 -7.23 -12.43 -5.10
CA PHE A 162 -7.28 -13.40 -4.01
C PHE A 162 -6.30 -13.10 -2.87
N ILE A 163 -5.07 -12.66 -3.20
CA ILE A 163 -3.95 -12.62 -2.24
C ILE A 163 -3.87 -11.28 -1.50
N GLY A 164 -3.91 -10.14 -2.21
CA GLY A 164 -3.81 -8.80 -1.64
C GLY A 164 -2.50 -8.52 -0.88
N TYR A 165 -1.35 -8.97 -1.40
CA TYR A 165 -0.05 -8.82 -0.71
C TYR A 165 0.81 -7.66 -1.21
N ILE A 166 0.28 -6.83 -2.09
CA ILE A 166 0.91 -5.56 -2.43
C ILE A 166 0.46 -4.55 -1.40
N THR A 167 1.36 -4.19 -0.48
CA THR A 167 1.07 -3.28 0.63
C THR A 167 1.22 -1.83 0.22
N GLY A 168 0.34 -0.94 0.69
CA GLY A 168 0.26 0.45 0.29
C GLY A 168 1.57 1.21 0.42
N CYS A 169 2.25 1.07 1.55
CA CYS A 169 3.53 1.72 1.83
C CYS A 169 4.70 1.28 0.93
N THR A 170 4.49 0.27 0.07
CA THR A 170 5.49 -0.21 -0.90
C THR A 170 5.20 0.17 -2.33
N MET A 171 4.14 0.94 -2.60
CA MET A 171 3.62 1.19 -3.95
C MET A 171 4.05 2.55 -4.50
N LEU A 172 4.50 2.56 -5.76
CA LEU A 172 4.57 3.71 -6.64
C LEU A 172 3.71 3.45 -7.87
N PHE A 173 2.75 4.34 -8.19
CA PHE A 173 1.86 4.17 -9.34
C PHE A 173 1.55 5.51 -10.03
N ASN A 174 1.09 5.44 -11.29
CA ASN A 174 0.87 6.63 -12.09
C ASN A 174 -0.57 7.17 -12.02
N LYS A 175 -0.77 8.35 -12.61
CA LYS A 175 -2.07 9.02 -12.71
C LYS A 175 -3.13 8.12 -13.37
N LYS A 176 -2.75 7.33 -14.38
CA LYS A 176 -3.70 6.41 -15.03
C LYS A 176 -4.20 5.32 -14.08
N ALA A 177 -3.33 4.81 -13.21
CA ALA A 177 -3.72 3.87 -12.17
C ALA A 177 -4.69 4.50 -11.15
N LYS A 178 -4.46 5.77 -10.74
CA LYS A 178 -5.43 6.53 -9.94
C LYS A 178 -6.78 6.64 -10.63
N GLU A 179 -6.82 7.09 -11.88
CA GLU A 179 -8.06 7.32 -12.63
C GLU A 179 -8.95 6.07 -12.71
N ILE A 180 -8.37 4.90 -12.98
CA ILE A 180 -9.12 3.64 -13.06
C ILE A 180 -9.53 3.07 -11.70
N SER A 181 -8.95 3.59 -10.61
CA SER A 181 -9.27 3.18 -9.23
C SER A 181 -10.41 4.02 -8.63
N LEU A 182 -10.83 5.06 -9.31
CA LEU A 182 -11.89 5.96 -8.87
C LEU A 182 -13.08 5.93 -9.86
N PRO A 183 -14.32 6.09 -9.37
CA PRO A 183 -14.69 6.07 -7.95
C PRO A 183 -14.45 4.69 -7.31
N VAL A 184 -14.18 4.70 -6.01
CA VAL A 184 -13.94 3.44 -5.27
C VAL A 184 -15.22 2.59 -5.20
N ALA A 185 -15.11 1.30 -5.46
CA ALA A 185 -16.26 0.39 -5.39
C ALA A 185 -16.60 0.04 -3.93
N GLN A 186 -17.90 -0.11 -3.63
CA GLN A 186 -18.37 -0.48 -2.27
C GLN A 186 -17.76 -1.77 -1.72
N TYR A 187 -17.36 -2.69 -2.61
CA TYR A 187 -16.77 -3.96 -2.23
C TYR A 187 -15.24 -3.92 -2.17
N ALA A 188 -14.63 -2.76 -2.35
CA ALA A 188 -13.17 -2.62 -2.28
C ALA A 188 -12.66 -2.99 -0.87
N PRO A 189 -11.61 -3.82 -0.78
CA PRO A 189 -11.20 -4.38 0.52
C PRO A 189 -10.34 -3.42 1.34
N MET A 190 -9.39 -2.73 0.70
CA MET A 190 -8.47 -1.75 1.25
C MET A 190 -7.91 -0.92 0.08
N HIS A 191 -7.39 0.28 0.33
CA HIS A 191 -6.94 1.22 -0.70
C HIS A 191 -5.87 0.64 -1.63
N ASP A 192 -4.86 0.02 -1.07
CA ASP A 192 -3.73 -0.59 -1.76
C ASP A 192 -4.14 -1.81 -2.59
N TRP A 193 -4.86 -2.72 -1.96
CA TRP A 193 -5.39 -3.91 -2.64
C TRP A 193 -6.35 -3.53 -3.76
N TRP A 194 -7.19 -2.50 -3.56
CA TRP A 194 -8.10 -2.01 -4.58
C TRP A 194 -7.38 -1.41 -5.79
N VAL A 195 -6.40 -0.53 -5.57
CA VAL A 195 -5.58 0.06 -6.64
C VAL A 195 -4.88 -1.04 -7.44
N ALA A 196 -4.27 -2.02 -6.76
CA ALA A 196 -3.63 -3.16 -7.42
C ALA A 196 -4.63 -3.98 -8.25
N ILE A 197 -5.82 -4.30 -7.71
CA ILE A 197 -6.88 -5.02 -8.45
C ILE A 197 -7.25 -4.27 -9.73
N CYS A 198 -7.45 -2.96 -9.68
CA CYS A 198 -7.82 -2.14 -10.84
C CYS A 198 -6.75 -2.18 -11.92
N ILE A 199 -5.46 -2.07 -11.54
CA ILE A 199 -4.33 -2.09 -12.47
C ILE A 199 -4.23 -3.46 -13.16
N TYR A 200 -4.25 -4.55 -12.39
CA TYR A 200 -4.20 -5.90 -12.97
C TYR A 200 -5.41 -6.21 -13.85
N LYS A 201 -6.61 -5.76 -13.46
CA LYS A 201 -7.84 -5.93 -14.25
C LYS A 201 -7.78 -5.19 -15.58
N ALA A 202 -7.13 -4.04 -15.61
CA ALA A 202 -6.91 -3.24 -16.81
C ALA A 202 -5.73 -3.71 -17.67
N ASN A 203 -5.08 -4.84 -17.33
CA ASN A 203 -3.84 -5.32 -17.94
C ASN A 203 -2.71 -4.26 -17.90
N GLY A 204 -2.64 -3.51 -16.81
CA GLY A 204 -1.59 -2.52 -16.56
C GLY A 204 -0.21 -3.15 -16.43
N LYS A 205 0.82 -2.34 -16.54
CA LYS A 205 2.21 -2.77 -16.35
C LYS A 205 2.56 -2.78 -14.87
N VAL A 206 3.06 -3.91 -14.39
CA VAL A 206 3.44 -4.09 -12.98
C VAL A 206 4.88 -4.57 -12.90
N GLY A 207 5.68 -3.83 -12.13
CA GLY A 207 7.06 -4.18 -11.78
C GLY A 207 7.24 -4.33 -10.28
N PHE A 208 8.38 -4.86 -9.88
CA PHE A 208 8.70 -5.03 -8.47
C PHE A 208 10.20 -4.97 -8.20
N VAL A 209 10.54 -4.64 -6.94
CA VAL A 209 11.91 -4.62 -6.43
C VAL A 209 12.01 -5.63 -5.29
N GLU A 210 12.88 -6.63 -5.44
CA GLU A 210 13.01 -7.71 -4.43
C GLU A 210 13.70 -7.27 -3.15
N THR A 211 14.63 -6.33 -3.27
CA THR A 211 15.33 -5.80 -2.09
C THR A 211 14.39 -4.96 -1.25
N PRO A 212 14.30 -5.21 0.06
CA PRO A 212 13.51 -4.37 0.96
C PRO A 212 13.91 -2.91 0.86
N GLN A 213 12.92 -2.03 0.78
CA GLN A 213 13.13 -0.58 0.69
C GLN A 213 12.62 0.17 1.91
N MET A 214 12.08 -0.54 2.89
CA MET A 214 11.55 0.05 4.12
C MET A 214 11.51 -0.95 5.26
N LEU A 215 11.40 -0.43 6.47
CA LEU A 215 11.14 -1.16 7.71
C LEU A 215 9.65 -0.99 8.04
N TYR A 216 8.90 -2.08 8.01
CA TYR A 216 7.49 -2.13 8.42
C TYR A 216 7.41 -2.45 9.90
N ARG A 217 6.92 -1.52 10.69
CA ARG A 217 6.85 -1.63 12.14
C ARG A 217 5.62 -2.42 12.58
N LYS A 218 5.83 -3.42 13.42
CA LYS A 218 4.76 -4.21 14.05
C LYS A 218 4.53 -3.75 15.49
N HIS A 219 3.33 -3.26 15.74
CA HIS A 219 2.86 -2.86 17.07
C HIS A 219 1.37 -3.22 17.24
N SER A 220 0.86 -3.05 18.45
CA SER A 220 -0.53 -3.45 18.81
C SER A 220 -1.62 -2.71 18.03
N ASN A 221 -1.34 -1.50 17.54
CA ASN A 221 -2.29 -0.60 16.91
C ASN A 221 -2.29 -0.67 15.36
N ASN A 222 -1.48 -1.55 14.73
CA ASN A 222 -1.52 -1.69 13.27
C ASN A 222 -2.93 -2.11 12.80
N VAL A 223 -3.46 -1.41 11.81
CA VAL A 223 -4.78 -1.71 11.21
C VAL A 223 -4.82 -3.11 10.58
N THR A 224 -3.72 -3.52 9.96
CA THR A 224 -3.56 -4.83 9.31
C THR A 224 -2.78 -5.84 10.17
N GLY A 225 -2.85 -5.70 11.47
CA GLY A 225 -1.99 -6.26 12.51
C GLY A 225 -1.74 -7.76 12.55
N ASN A 226 -2.24 -8.59 11.63
CA ASN A 226 -2.04 -10.04 11.75
C ASN A 226 -2.00 -10.79 10.42
N PHE A 227 -1.15 -10.35 9.47
CA PHE A 227 -0.90 -11.16 8.27
C PHE A 227 -0.36 -12.58 8.59
N VAL A 228 0.22 -12.77 9.77
CA VAL A 228 0.82 -14.04 10.22
C VAL A 228 0.08 -14.65 11.42
N SER A 229 -1.04 -14.07 11.89
CA SER A 229 -1.78 -14.73 12.96
C SER A 229 -2.31 -16.07 12.45
N SER A 230 -1.77 -17.11 13.07
CA SER A 230 -2.09 -18.50 12.77
C SER A 230 -3.60 -18.69 12.66
N GLN A 231 -4.04 -19.34 11.59
CA GLN A 231 -5.41 -19.86 11.44
C GLN A 231 -5.77 -20.87 12.54
N LYS A 232 -4.81 -21.18 13.43
CA LYS A 232 -4.98 -22.04 14.60
C LYS A 232 -5.82 -21.30 15.64
N GLY A 233 -7.04 -21.81 15.85
CA GLY A 233 -7.96 -21.32 16.89
C GLY A 233 -9.20 -20.57 16.40
N LYS A 234 -9.30 -20.18 15.11
CA LYS A 234 -10.53 -19.57 14.60
C LYS A 234 -11.67 -20.59 14.49
N SER A 235 -12.86 -20.23 14.99
CA SER A 235 -14.05 -21.06 14.87
C SER A 235 -14.43 -21.31 13.40
N LEU A 236 -15.12 -22.41 13.10
CA LEU A 236 -15.59 -22.73 11.75
C LEU A 236 -16.46 -21.61 11.17
N CYS A 237 -17.30 -20.96 11.99
CA CYS A 237 -18.13 -19.83 11.56
C CYS A 237 -17.30 -18.64 11.08
N VAL A 238 -16.22 -18.27 11.79
CA VAL A 238 -15.32 -17.17 11.39
C VAL A 238 -14.63 -17.50 10.07
N ARG A 239 -14.12 -18.71 9.91
CA ARG A 239 -13.47 -19.16 8.67
C ARG A 239 -14.43 -19.18 7.48
N PHE A 240 -15.70 -19.57 7.71
CA PHE A 240 -16.73 -19.55 6.68
C PHE A 240 -17.09 -18.13 6.27
N LYS A 241 -17.21 -17.20 7.25
CA LYS A 241 -17.47 -15.79 6.97
C LYS A 241 -16.34 -15.14 6.18
N GLU A 242 -15.09 -15.36 6.56
CA GLU A 242 -13.90 -14.85 5.82
C GLU A 242 -13.88 -15.39 4.38
N MET A 243 -14.16 -16.67 4.18
CA MET A 243 -14.22 -17.29 2.86
C MET A 243 -15.36 -16.72 2.02
N SER A 244 -16.52 -16.52 2.61
CA SER A 244 -17.67 -15.89 1.93
C SER A 244 -17.38 -14.47 1.50
N THR A 245 -16.79 -13.64 2.38
CA THR A 245 -16.40 -12.27 2.07
C THR A 245 -15.38 -12.21 0.93
N GLN A 246 -14.35 -13.07 0.98
CA GLN A 246 -13.34 -13.14 -0.08
C GLN A 246 -13.94 -13.61 -1.42
N TYR A 247 -14.83 -14.61 -1.40
CA TYR A 247 -15.54 -15.04 -2.60
C TYR A 247 -16.40 -13.92 -3.21
N GLN A 248 -17.14 -13.17 -2.38
CA GLN A 248 -17.96 -12.05 -2.84
C GLN A 248 -17.10 -10.94 -3.48
N LEU A 249 -15.97 -10.58 -2.85
CA LEU A 249 -15.02 -9.65 -3.44
C LEU A 249 -14.59 -10.12 -4.84
N MET A 250 -14.13 -11.35 -4.94
CA MET A 250 -13.61 -11.90 -6.20
C MET A 250 -14.69 -12.02 -7.29
N LYS A 251 -15.92 -12.34 -6.90
CA LYS A 251 -17.08 -12.38 -7.80
C LYS A 251 -17.43 -10.96 -8.28
N ASN A 252 -17.49 -10.00 -7.38
CA ASN A 252 -17.87 -8.61 -7.69
C ASN A 252 -16.83 -7.92 -8.59
N CYS A 253 -15.54 -8.18 -8.40
CA CYS A 253 -14.50 -7.64 -9.30
C CYS A 253 -14.37 -8.42 -10.61
N GLY A 254 -15.05 -9.58 -10.75
CA GLY A 254 -15.02 -10.41 -11.95
C GLY A 254 -13.82 -11.37 -12.02
N ALA A 255 -13.13 -11.61 -10.90
CA ALA A 255 -11.98 -12.52 -10.85
C ALA A 255 -12.37 -14.00 -10.87
N VAL A 256 -13.58 -14.32 -10.41
CA VAL A 256 -14.15 -15.67 -10.48
C VAL A 256 -15.63 -15.61 -10.90
N SER A 257 -16.08 -16.61 -11.66
CA SER A 257 -17.48 -16.70 -12.11
C SER A 257 -18.36 -17.53 -11.17
N SER A 258 -17.77 -18.45 -10.38
CA SER A 258 -18.49 -19.36 -9.50
C SER A 258 -17.70 -19.68 -8.24
N PHE A 259 -18.39 -20.21 -7.23
CA PHE A 259 -17.76 -20.70 -6.01
C PHE A 259 -16.81 -21.86 -6.27
N PHE A 260 -17.12 -22.72 -7.25
CA PHE A 260 -16.22 -23.78 -7.67
C PHE A 260 -14.88 -23.23 -8.18
N ASN A 261 -14.92 -22.21 -9.06
CA ASN A 261 -13.71 -21.57 -9.58
C ASN A 261 -12.88 -20.91 -8.46
N TYR A 262 -13.55 -20.32 -7.47
CA TYR A 262 -12.90 -19.79 -6.28
C TYR A 262 -12.15 -20.88 -5.49
N ILE A 263 -12.77 -22.03 -5.26
CA ILE A 263 -12.13 -23.15 -4.55
C ILE A 263 -10.94 -23.72 -5.34
N CYS A 264 -11.06 -23.85 -6.65
CA CYS A 264 -9.95 -24.28 -7.52
C CYS A 264 -8.77 -23.32 -7.43
N LEU A 265 -9.01 -22.01 -7.51
CA LEU A 265 -7.97 -20.98 -7.37
C LEU A 265 -7.32 -21.01 -5.98
N LYS A 266 -8.12 -21.10 -4.92
CA LYS A 266 -7.63 -21.24 -3.54
C LYS A 266 -6.67 -22.40 -3.38
N ASN A 267 -7.01 -23.55 -3.94
CA ASN A 267 -6.16 -24.75 -3.91
C ASN A 267 -4.88 -24.57 -4.75
N LYS A 268 -4.99 -23.95 -5.95
CA LYS A 268 -3.83 -23.59 -6.79
C LYS A 268 -2.84 -22.72 -6.01
N ILE A 269 -3.32 -21.62 -5.40
CA ILE A 269 -2.49 -20.69 -4.62
C ILE A 269 -1.86 -21.40 -3.41
N LYS A 270 -2.65 -22.20 -2.66
CA LYS A 270 -2.13 -22.97 -1.53
C LYS A 270 -1.00 -23.91 -1.93
N ASN A 271 -1.12 -24.58 -3.08
CA ASN A 271 -0.08 -25.49 -3.57
C ASN A 271 1.16 -24.73 -4.10
N ALA A 272 0.97 -23.58 -4.73
CA ALA A 272 2.07 -22.75 -5.19
C ALA A 272 2.91 -22.21 -4.01
N ARG A 273 2.27 -21.77 -2.92
CA ARG A 273 2.95 -21.30 -1.69
C ARG A 273 3.85 -22.33 -1.02
N LYS A 274 3.54 -23.62 -1.17
CA LYS A 274 4.39 -24.69 -0.62
C LYS A 274 5.73 -24.85 -1.35
N LYS A 275 5.89 -24.22 -2.51
CA LYS A 275 7.09 -24.29 -3.35
C LYS A 275 8.00 -23.07 -3.20
N ILE A 276 7.54 -22.05 -2.46
CA ILE A 276 8.27 -20.84 -2.08
C ILE A 276 8.89 -21.02 -0.68
#